data_8ddbe1ae9404062f71320722cc9e97b2
#
_entry.id   8ddbe1ae9404062f71320722cc9e97b2
#
_cell.length_a   1.000
_cell.length_b   1.000
_cell.length_c   1.000
_cell.angle_alpha   90.00
_cell.angle_beta   90.00
_cell.angle_gamma   90.00
#
_symmetry.space_group_name_H-M   'P 1'
#
loop_
_entity.id
_entity.type
_entity.pdbx_description
1 polymer ?
#
loop_
_entity_poly.entity_id
_entity_poly.type
_entity_poly.pdbx_seq_one_letter_code
_entity_poly.pdbx_strand_id
1 'polypeptide(L)'
;MLALTNISYNQDAFFILVLLSFLLIALIKGMYWKHAKLFFMGVFAQRYANQYLREENAFTERVNFLTFLLMAINFTLIITKFQAVIDLPTIVKVFFLVVLFFLLKLILIKLLGFFFKVKDLAKLAIFFSLLFDKTLGFVLFPLVVVIYFFSIDISSTMLMISLGLFMILFILKLFWLWKIGTNSFGLPQFYIFLYLCSIEIFPLLLLVKGIFI
;
A
#
# COMPACT_ATOMS: atom_id res chain seq x y z
N MET A 1 -13.59 -33.48 -15.90
CA MET A 1 -13.73 -32.27 -16.73
C MET A 1 -14.05 -31.01 -15.93
N LEU A 2 -14.90 -31.01 -14.91
CA LEU A 2 -15.27 -29.83 -14.08
C LEU A 2 -14.07 -29.21 -13.32
N ALA A 3 -13.09 -30.01 -12.88
CA ALA A 3 -11.91 -29.50 -12.17
C ALA A 3 -10.96 -28.67 -13.04
N LEU A 4 -10.84 -29.03 -14.34
CA LEU A 4 -9.97 -28.31 -15.28
C LEU A 4 -10.54 -26.95 -15.68
N THR A 5 -11.87 -26.79 -15.75
CA THR A 5 -12.52 -25.52 -16.07
C THR A 5 -12.41 -24.51 -14.94
N ASN A 6 -12.47 -24.95 -13.67
CA ASN A 6 -12.28 -24.04 -12.52
C ASN A 6 -10.84 -23.52 -12.41
N ILE A 7 -9.83 -24.31 -12.74
CA ILE A 7 -8.42 -23.89 -12.68
C ILE A 7 -8.13 -22.83 -13.74
N SER A 8 -8.68 -22.96 -14.95
CA SER A 8 -8.48 -21.98 -16.04
C SER A 8 -9.13 -20.62 -15.72
N TYR A 9 -10.32 -20.61 -15.14
CA TYR A 9 -11.03 -19.36 -14.81
C TYR A 9 -10.27 -18.50 -13.78
N ASN A 10 -9.62 -19.13 -12.82
CA ASN A 10 -8.87 -18.41 -11.79
C ASN A 10 -7.56 -17.83 -12.34
N GLN A 11 -6.87 -18.52 -13.23
CA GLN A 11 -5.65 -18.03 -13.86
C GLN A 11 -5.91 -16.80 -14.73
N ASP A 12 -7.00 -16.76 -15.46
CA ASP A 12 -7.38 -15.62 -16.32
C ASP A 12 -7.64 -14.36 -15.50
N ALA A 13 -8.31 -14.47 -14.36
CA ALA A 13 -8.56 -13.32 -13.48
C ALA A 13 -7.27 -12.73 -12.91
N PHE A 14 -6.31 -13.56 -12.50
CA PHE A 14 -4.99 -13.10 -12.04
C PHE A 14 -4.19 -12.48 -13.17
N PHE A 15 -4.21 -13.07 -14.36
CA PHE A 15 -3.54 -12.52 -15.53
C PHE A 15 -4.06 -11.11 -15.86
N ILE A 16 -5.39 -10.91 -15.85
CA ILE A 16 -6.02 -9.62 -16.09
C ILE A 16 -5.58 -8.59 -15.03
N LEU A 17 -5.54 -8.95 -13.74
CA LEU A 17 -5.11 -8.04 -12.68
C LEU A 17 -3.62 -7.67 -12.78
N VAL A 18 -2.76 -8.62 -13.12
CA VAL A 18 -1.33 -8.36 -13.35
C VAL A 18 -1.14 -7.47 -14.58
N LEU A 19 -1.88 -7.72 -15.66
CA LEU A 19 -1.85 -6.88 -16.87
C LEU A 19 -2.35 -5.46 -16.57
N LEU A 20 -3.38 -5.31 -15.76
CA LEU A 20 -3.88 -4.01 -15.30
C LEU A 20 -2.81 -3.28 -14.46
N SER A 21 -2.11 -3.98 -13.56
CA SER A 21 -1.00 -3.41 -12.79
C SER A 21 0.14 -2.94 -13.71
N PHE A 22 0.48 -3.73 -14.73
CA PHE A 22 1.48 -3.36 -15.72
C PHE A 22 1.06 -2.11 -16.52
N LEU A 23 -0.20 -2.03 -16.94
CA LEU A 23 -0.76 -0.87 -17.64
C LEU A 23 -0.69 0.39 -16.76
N LEU A 24 -1.03 0.29 -15.48
CA LEU A 24 -0.91 1.41 -14.53
C LEU A 24 0.54 1.88 -14.39
N ILE A 25 1.51 0.97 -14.30
CA ILE A 25 2.93 1.31 -14.25
C ILE A 25 3.37 2.00 -15.55
N ALA A 26 2.93 1.50 -16.71
CA ALA A 26 3.23 2.09 -18.01
C ALA A 26 2.66 3.52 -18.11
N LEU A 27 1.43 3.75 -17.65
CA LEU A 27 0.83 5.09 -17.59
C LEU A 27 1.60 6.03 -16.66
N ILE A 28 1.97 5.57 -15.46
CA ILE A 28 2.76 6.37 -14.52
C ILE A 28 4.11 6.74 -15.14
N LYS A 29 4.79 5.77 -15.76
CA LYS A 29 6.12 5.99 -16.36
C LYS A 29 6.05 6.84 -17.63
N GLY A 30 5.03 6.64 -18.48
CA GLY A 30 4.91 7.35 -19.75
C GLY A 30 4.44 8.79 -19.61
N MET A 31 3.45 9.05 -18.75
CA MET A 31 2.80 10.36 -18.66
C MET A 31 3.18 11.17 -17.42
N TYR A 32 3.47 10.51 -16.30
CA TYR A 32 3.57 11.18 -15.00
C TYR A 32 4.91 10.95 -14.29
N TRP A 33 5.93 10.46 -14.98
CA TRP A 33 7.20 10.04 -14.37
C TRP A 33 7.88 11.12 -13.54
N LYS A 34 7.85 12.38 -14.00
CA LYS A 34 8.46 13.51 -13.25
C LYS A 34 7.89 13.60 -11.84
N HIS A 35 6.57 13.58 -11.70
CA HIS A 35 5.89 13.69 -10.40
C HIS A 35 5.98 12.38 -9.60
N ALA A 36 5.85 11.23 -10.28
CA ALA A 36 6.00 9.91 -9.64
C ALA A 36 7.41 9.70 -9.09
N LYS A 37 8.45 10.15 -9.79
CA LYS A 37 9.83 10.10 -9.30
C LYS A 37 10.01 10.88 -8.00
N LEU A 38 9.48 12.10 -7.92
CA LEU A 38 9.51 12.90 -6.67
C LEU A 38 8.77 12.19 -5.54
N PHE A 39 7.62 11.58 -5.84
CA PHE A 39 6.86 10.80 -4.87
C PHE A 39 7.69 9.63 -4.32
N PHE A 40 8.24 8.77 -5.16
CA PHE A 40 9.04 7.63 -4.72
C PHE A 40 10.35 8.03 -4.01
N MET A 41 11.01 9.09 -4.47
CA MET A 41 12.20 9.63 -3.78
C MET A 41 11.87 10.22 -2.41
N GLY A 42 10.61 10.60 -2.16
CA GLY A 42 10.13 11.06 -0.86
C GLY A 42 10.28 10.02 0.26
N VAL A 43 10.33 8.72 -0.06
CA VAL A 43 10.61 7.65 0.91
C VAL A 43 12.03 7.75 1.47
N PHE A 44 13.00 8.16 0.64
CA PHE A 44 14.41 8.21 1.02
C PHE A 44 14.82 9.55 1.65
N ALA A 45 14.20 10.66 1.21
CA ALA A 45 14.56 11.97 1.71
C ALA A 45 13.35 12.90 1.83
N GLN A 46 13.14 13.47 3.02
CA GLN A 46 12.05 14.38 3.35
C GLN A 46 11.98 15.61 2.41
N ARG A 47 13.12 16.03 1.86
CA ARG A 47 13.18 17.15 0.89
C ARG A 47 12.28 16.90 -0.33
N TYR A 48 12.32 15.68 -0.90
CA TYR A 48 11.52 15.33 -2.08
C TYR A 48 10.02 15.20 -1.73
N ALA A 49 9.72 14.66 -0.55
CA ALA A 49 8.35 14.59 -0.04
C ALA A 49 7.75 15.99 0.14
N ASN A 50 8.50 16.92 0.72
CA ASN A 50 8.07 18.31 0.89
C ASN A 50 7.95 19.04 -0.46
N GLN A 51 8.82 18.75 -1.42
CA GLN A 51 8.72 19.29 -2.77
C GLN A 51 7.44 18.79 -3.46
N TYR A 52 7.16 17.50 -3.38
CA TYR A 52 5.94 16.90 -3.94
C TYR A 52 4.67 17.51 -3.35
N LEU A 53 4.64 17.76 -2.03
CA LEU A 53 3.51 18.41 -1.35
C LEU A 53 3.32 19.87 -1.77
N ARG A 54 4.39 20.58 -2.12
CA ARG A 54 4.30 21.97 -2.62
C ARG A 54 3.83 22.06 -4.07
N GLU A 55 4.11 21.01 -4.86
CA GLU A 55 3.67 20.89 -6.25
C GLU A 55 2.25 20.31 -6.37
N GLU A 56 1.34 20.66 -5.42
CA GLU A 56 -0.04 20.16 -5.42
C GLU A 56 -0.78 20.71 -6.66
N ASN A 57 -0.96 19.84 -7.67
CA ASN A 57 -1.63 20.13 -8.92
C ASN A 57 -2.39 18.89 -9.44
N ALA A 58 -3.14 19.05 -10.52
CA ALA A 58 -3.92 17.96 -11.10
C ALA A 58 -3.07 16.72 -11.50
N PHE A 59 -1.79 16.90 -11.80
CA PHE A 59 -0.88 15.79 -12.12
C PHE A 59 -0.50 14.98 -10.87
N THR A 60 -0.25 15.65 -9.75
CA THR A 60 0.06 14.98 -8.48
C THR A 60 -1.16 14.22 -7.95
N GLU A 61 -2.38 14.73 -8.13
CA GLU A 61 -3.61 14.02 -7.78
C GLU A 61 -3.79 12.75 -8.61
N ARG A 62 -3.54 12.82 -9.93
CA ARG A 62 -3.59 11.64 -10.81
C ARG A 62 -2.55 10.59 -10.43
N VAL A 63 -1.31 11.00 -10.13
CA VAL A 63 -0.26 10.10 -9.64
C VAL A 63 -0.70 9.45 -8.32
N ASN A 64 -1.29 10.22 -7.40
CA ASN A 64 -1.81 9.71 -6.15
C ASN A 64 -2.90 8.65 -6.34
N PHE A 65 -3.82 8.87 -7.28
CA PHE A 65 -4.88 7.92 -7.60
C PHE A 65 -4.33 6.65 -8.25
N LEU A 66 -3.50 6.78 -9.30
CA LEU A 66 -2.92 5.64 -10.01
C LEU A 66 -2.03 4.77 -9.11
N THR A 67 -1.21 5.39 -8.26
CA THR A 67 -0.37 4.66 -7.31
C THR A 67 -1.20 3.98 -6.21
N PHE A 68 -2.32 4.58 -5.78
CA PHE A 68 -3.24 3.97 -4.84
C PHE A 68 -3.93 2.74 -5.45
N LEU A 69 -4.39 2.83 -6.68
CA LEU A 69 -5.02 1.72 -7.39
C LEU A 69 -4.02 0.57 -7.60
N LEU A 70 -2.80 0.89 -8.04
CA LEU A 70 -1.72 -0.08 -8.20
C LEU A 70 -1.40 -0.81 -6.87
N MET A 71 -1.30 -0.05 -5.78
CA MET A 71 -1.11 -0.58 -4.44
C MET A 71 -2.24 -1.55 -4.07
N ALA A 72 -3.50 -1.14 -4.24
CA ALA A 72 -4.65 -1.96 -3.89
C ALA A 72 -4.68 -3.29 -4.66
N ILE A 73 -4.38 -3.27 -5.96
CA ILE A 73 -4.32 -4.48 -6.80
C ILE A 73 -3.19 -5.40 -6.34
N ASN A 74 -1.98 -4.89 -6.14
CA ASN A 74 -0.83 -5.71 -5.78
C ASN A 74 -0.95 -6.31 -4.37
N PHE A 75 -1.51 -5.56 -3.40
CA PHE A 75 -1.84 -6.12 -2.09
C PHE A 75 -2.92 -7.20 -2.19
N THR A 76 -3.95 -6.99 -2.99
CA THR A 76 -4.99 -8.01 -3.22
C THR A 76 -4.38 -9.29 -3.77
N LEU A 77 -3.52 -9.20 -4.78
CA LEU A 77 -2.85 -10.34 -5.39
C LEU A 77 -1.99 -11.12 -4.39
N ILE A 78 -1.24 -10.43 -3.53
CA ILE A 78 -0.43 -11.09 -2.51
C ILE A 78 -1.33 -11.75 -1.45
N ILE A 79 -2.33 -11.06 -0.96
CA ILE A 79 -3.23 -11.56 0.09
C ILE A 79 -4.01 -12.79 -0.38
N THR A 80 -4.54 -12.76 -1.61
CA THR A 80 -5.27 -13.90 -2.17
C THR A 80 -4.42 -15.15 -2.29
N LYS A 81 -3.09 -15.02 -2.44
CA LYS A 81 -2.19 -16.18 -2.48
C LYS A 81 -2.11 -16.94 -1.15
N PHE A 82 -2.40 -16.29 -0.02
CA PHE A 82 -2.46 -16.93 1.29
C PHE A 82 -3.81 -17.62 1.59
N GLN A 83 -4.80 -17.46 0.74
CA GLN A 83 -6.11 -18.10 0.94
C GLN A 83 -6.17 -19.50 0.34
N ALA A 84 -6.84 -20.40 1.03
CA ALA A 84 -6.96 -21.81 0.61
C ALA A 84 -7.85 -21.99 -0.64
N VAL A 85 -8.87 -21.13 -0.80
CA VAL A 85 -9.81 -21.16 -1.94
C VAL A 85 -9.70 -19.86 -2.71
N ILE A 86 -9.40 -19.97 -3.99
CA ILE A 86 -9.15 -18.82 -4.86
C ILE A 86 -10.23 -18.78 -5.95
N ASP A 87 -11.36 -18.16 -5.61
CA ASP A 87 -12.46 -17.91 -6.54
C ASP A 87 -12.58 -16.43 -6.88
N LEU A 88 -13.20 -16.11 -8.03
CA LEU A 88 -13.41 -14.73 -8.44
C LEU A 88 -14.12 -13.89 -7.35
N PRO A 89 -15.20 -14.35 -6.69
CA PRO A 89 -15.82 -13.61 -5.60
C PRO A 89 -14.86 -13.35 -4.42
N THR A 90 -13.97 -14.27 -4.13
CA THR A 90 -12.95 -14.12 -3.09
C THR A 90 -11.96 -13.00 -3.44
N ILE A 91 -11.48 -12.94 -4.69
CA ILE A 91 -10.59 -11.87 -5.17
C ILE A 91 -11.28 -10.51 -5.03
N VAL A 92 -12.52 -10.40 -5.47
CA VAL A 92 -13.31 -9.16 -5.37
C VAL A 92 -13.51 -8.76 -3.91
N LYS A 93 -13.86 -9.71 -3.03
CA LYS A 93 -14.02 -9.49 -1.59
C LYS A 93 -12.72 -8.96 -0.97
N VAL A 94 -11.58 -9.57 -1.27
CA VAL A 94 -10.26 -9.14 -0.76
C VAL A 94 -9.91 -7.75 -1.28
N PHE A 95 -10.17 -7.45 -2.55
CA PHE A 95 -9.94 -6.12 -3.12
C PHE A 95 -10.73 -5.03 -2.38
N PHE A 96 -12.03 -5.25 -2.17
CA PHE A 96 -12.87 -4.32 -1.40
C PHE A 96 -12.40 -4.19 0.06
N LEU A 97 -11.97 -5.29 0.69
CA LEU A 97 -11.45 -5.28 2.04
C LEU A 97 -10.15 -4.46 2.14
N VAL A 98 -9.23 -4.61 1.19
CA VAL A 98 -8.00 -3.82 1.12
C VAL A 98 -8.31 -2.34 0.92
N VAL A 99 -9.18 -1.99 -0.03
CA VAL A 99 -9.59 -0.60 -0.26
C VAL A 99 -10.26 -0.01 0.98
N LEU A 100 -11.19 -0.74 1.59
CA LEU A 100 -11.89 -0.32 2.81
C LEU A 100 -10.90 -0.09 3.97
N PHE A 101 -9.92 -0.98 4.14
CA PHE A 101 -8.87 -0.85 5.15
C PHE A 101 -8.11 0.48 5.01
N PHE A 102 -7.64 0.81 3.80
CA PHE A 102 -6.93 2.06 3.57
C PHE A 102 -7.82 3.29 3.72
N LEU A 103 -9.09 3.23 3.29
CA LEU A 103 -10.06 4.31 3.48
C LEU A 103 -10.36 4.54 4.97
N LEU A 104 -10.59 3.49 5.75
CA LEU A 104 -10.80 3.58 7.19
C LEU A 104 -9.60 4.22 7.88
N LYS A 105 -8.39 3.82 7.50
CA LYS A 105 -7.15 4.42 8.01
C LYS A 105 -7.09 5.92 7.74
N LEU A 106 -7.42 6.36 6.53
CA LEU A 106 -7.47 7.79 6.17
C LEU A 106 -8.51 8.55 6.99
N ILE A 107 -9.70 7.97 7.17
CA ILE A 107 -10.78 8.55 7.96
C ILE A 107 -10.34 8.71 9.42
N LEU A 108 -9.72 7.68 10.00
CA LEU A 108 -9.22 7.72 11.38
C LEU A 108 -8.19 8.82 11.59
N ILE A 109 -7.22 8.98 10.68
CA ILE A 109 -6.22 10.05 10.79
C ILE A 109 -6.87 11.43 10.69
N LYS A 110 -7.81 11.63 9.76
CA LYS A 110 -8.55 12.89 9.63
C LYS A 110 -9.37 13.21 10.89
N LEU A 111 -10.03 12.20 11.43
CA LEU A 111 -10.88 12.31 12.60
C LEU A 111 -10.05 12.71 13.85
N LEU A 112 -8.90 12.07 14.05
CA LEU A 112 -7.96 12.46 15.11
C LEU A 112 -7.41 13.87 14.91
N GLY A 113 -7.03 14.24 13.68
CA GLY A 113 -6.60 15.61 13.37
C GLY A 113 -7.67 16.67 13.66
N PHE A 114 -8.93 16.31 13.47
CA PHE A 114 -10.06 17.17 13.79
C PHE A 114 -10.26 17.31 15.31
N PHE A 115 -10.27 16.20 16.05
CA PHE A 115 -10.45 16.21 17.52
C PHE A 115 -9.33 16.97 18.23
N PHE A 116 -8.09 16.75 17.83
CA PHE A 116 -6.93 17.41 18.44
C PHE A 116 -6.64 18.80 17.87
N LYS A 117 -7.44 19.31 16.93
CA LYS A 117 -7.26 20.60 16.25
C LYS A 117 -5.90 20.75 15.54
N VAL A 118 -5.25 19.66 15.15
CA VAL A 118 -3.94 19.62 14.48
C VAL A 118 -4.08 19.21 13.01
N LYS A 119 -4.80 20.02 12.22
CA LYS A 119 -5.13 19.70 10.82
C LYS A 119 -3.90 19.55 9.93
N ASP A 120 -2.88 20.36 10.12
CA ASP A 120 -1.65 20.33 9.29
C ASP A 120 -0.83 19.08 9.57
N LEU A 121 -0.78 18.66 10.84
CA LEU A 121 -0.16 17.40 11.23
C LEU A 121 -0.90 16.21 10.63
N ALA A 122 -2.22 16.21 10.64
CA ALA A 122 -3.03 15.16 10.04
C ALA A 122 -2.79 15.04 8.52
N LYS A 123 -2.69 16.18 7.80
CA LYS A 123 -2.33 16.19 6.36
C LYS A 123 -0.98 15.53 6.09
N LEU A 124 0.04 15.92 6.85
CA LEU A 124 1.37 15.32 6.73
C LEU A 124 1.38 13.83 7.10
N ALA A 125 0.70 13.45 8.17
CA ALA A 125 0.59 12.06 8.61
C ALA A 125 -0.09 11.19 7.54
N ILE A 126 -1.19 11.66 6.91
CA ILE A 126 -1.85 10.98 5.80
C ILE A 126 -0.88 10.80 4.63
N PHE A 127 -0.19 11.86 4.25
CA PHE A 127 0.73 11.82 3.13
C PHE A 127 1.85 10.80 3.36
N PHE A 128 2.57 10.90 4.49
CA PHE A 128 3.68 10.00 4.78
C PHE A 128 3.22 8.55 5.00
N SER A 129 2.10 8.34 5.68
CA SER A 129 1.54 7.00 5.85
C SER A 129 1.26 6.32 4.51
N LEU A 130 0.60 7.03 3.59
CA LEU A 130 0.30 6.50 2.25
C LEU A 130 1.51 6.44 1.32
N LEU A 131 2.50 7.31 1.48
CA LEU A 131 3.72 7.33 0.67
C LEU A 131 4.41 5.98 0.71
N PHE A 132 4.63 5.43 1.92
CA PHE A 132 5.27 4.14 2.10
C PHE A 132 4.43 2.99 1.57
N ASP A 133 3.12 2.99 1.87
CA ASP A 133 2.21 1.93 1.44
C ASP A 133 2.11 1.86 -0.10
N LYS A 134 2.00 3.01 -0.77
CA LYS A 134 1.96 3.09 -2.24
C LYS A 134 3.29 2.70 -2.89
N THR A 135 4.41 3.12 -2.29
CA THR A 135 5.74 2.74 -2.78
C THR A 135 5.96 1.23 -2.63
N LEU A 136 5.52 0.66 -1.51
CA LEU A 136 5.53 -0.79 -1.32
C LEU A 136 4.72 -1.50 -2.41
N GLY A 137 3.50 -1.02 -2.70
CA GLY A 137 2.68 -1.57 -3.77
C GLY A 137 3.37 -1.55 -5.14
N PHE A 138 4.14 -0.51 -5.43
CA PHE A 138 4.93 -0.44 -6.66
C PHE A 138 6.11 -1.42 -6.67
N VAL A 139 6.86 -1.50 -5.58
CA VAL A 139 8.03 -2.39 -5.44
C VAL A 139 7.63 -3.87 -5.42
N LEU A 140 6.44 -4.20 -4.91
CA LEU A 140 5.94 -5.57 -4.88
C LEU A 140 5.51 -6.10 -6.26
N PHE A 141 5.27 -5.23 -7.25
CA PHE A 141 4.80 -5.66 -8.57
C PHE A 141 5.66 -6.75 -9.23
N PRO A 142 7.00 -6.60 -9.37
CA PRO A 142 7.82 -7.66 -9.98
C PRO A 142 7.76 -8.97 -9.19
N LEU A 143 7.64 -8.92 -7.86
CA LEU A 143 7.50 -10.11 -7.02
C LEU A 143 6.14 -10.80 -7.26
N VAL A 144 5.06 -10.02 -7.42
CA VAL A 144 3.73 -10.53 -7.76
C VAL A 144 3.77 -11.29 -9.09
N VAL A 145 4.45 -10.74 -10.11
CA VAL A 145 4.61 -11.43 -11.40
C VAL A 145 5.30 -12.79 -11.20
N VAL A 146 6.39 -12.84 -10.45
CA VAL A 146 7.10 -14.10 -10.19
C VAL A 146 6.24 -15.08 -9.38
N ILE A 147 5.51 -14.62 -8.37
CA ILE A 147 4.64 -15.45 -7.52
C ILE A 147 3.56 -16.17 -8.33
N TYR A 148 3.02 -15.52 -9.37
CA TYR A 148 1.90 -16.07 -10.13
C TYR A 148 2.32 -16.89 -11.37
N PHE A 149 3.47 -16.60 -11.96
CA PHE A 149 3.87 -17.20 -13.24
C PHE A 149 5.00 -18.23 -13.13
N PHE A 150 5.62 -18.37 -11.95
CA PHE A 150 6.69 -19.35 -11.75
C PHE A 150 6.26 -20.54 -10.87
N SER A 151 7.13 -21.54 -10.75
CA SER A 151 6.88 -22.77 -9.99
C SER A 151 6.59 -22.51 -8.51
N ILE A 152 5.93 -23.48 -7.85
CA ILE A 152 5.50 -23.37 -6.44
C ILE A 152 6.68 -23.08 -5.50
N ASP A 153 7.85 -23.69 -5.72
CA ASP A 153 9.03 -23.49 -4.87
C ASP A 153 9.54 -22.04 -4.94
N ILE A 154 9.65 -21.50 -6.16
CA ILE A 154 10.05 -20.10 -6.39
C ILE A 154 8.98 -19.16 -5.84
N SER A 155 7.70 -19.49 -6.02
CA SER A 155 6.57 -18.71 -5.50
C SER A 155 6.62 -18.58 -3.98
N SER A 156 6.89 -19.66 -3.25
CA SER A 156 7.02 -19.67 -1.78
C SER A 156 8.18 -18.78 -1.32
N THR A 157 9.35 -18.91 -1.95
CA THR A 157 10.51 -18.06 -1.65
C THR A 157 10.22 -16.57 -1.90
N MET A 158 9.54 -16.25 -3.00
CA MET A 158 9.18 -14.85 -3.34
C MET A 158 8.13 -14.28 -2.40
N LEU A 159 7.22 -15.09 -1.87
CA LEU A 159 6.30 -14.66 -0.80
C LEU A 159 7.07 -14.29 0.48
N MET A 160 8.06 -15.08 0.89
CA MET A 160 8.92 -14.76 2.03
C MET A 160 9.68 -13.45 1.82
N ILE A 161 10.24 -13.24 0.61
CA ILE A 161 10.92 -11.99 0.24
C ILE A 161 9.94 -10.81 0.27
N SER A 162 8.72 -10.97 -0.23
CA SER A 162 7.70 -9.90 -0.22
C SER A 162 7.32 -9.50 1.20
N LEU A 163 7.21 -10.47 2.10
CA LEU A 163 6.93 -10.23 3.51
C LEU A 163 8.11 -9.54 4.22
N GLY A 164 9.34 -9.92 3.89
CA GLY A 164 10.56 -9.25 4.38
C GLY A 164 10.62 -7.79 3.94
N LEU A 165 10.36 -7.50 2.66
CA LEU A 165 10.29 -6.13 2.14
C LEU A 165 9.17 -5.31 2.80
N PHE A 166 7.99 -5.92 3.01
CA PHE A 166 6.91 -5.29 3.76
C PHE A 166 7.38 -4.86 5.16
N MET A 167 8.03 -5.76 5.90
CA MET A 167 8.51 -5.47 7.25
C MET A 167 9.58 -4.37 7.26
N ILE A 168 10.52 -4.37 6.32
CA ILE A 168 11.57 -3.32 6.21
C ILE A 168 10.93 -1.95 5.95
N LEU A 169 10.04 -1.85 4.96
CA LEU A 169 9.39 -0.59 4.63
C LEU A 169 8.42 -0.14 5.74
N PHE A 170 7.79 -1.08 6.44
CA PHE A 170 6.95 -0.77 7.59
C PHE A 170 7.77 -0.18 8.75
N ILE A 171 8.93 -0.75 9.07
CA ILE A 171 9.84 -0.20 10.10
C ILE A 171 10.34 1.19 9.70
N LEU A 172 10.75 1.38 8.44
CA LEU A 172 11.16 2.68 7.92
C LEU A 172 10.04 3.71 8.03
N LYS A 173 8.81 3.33 7.72
CA LYS A 173 7.61 4.16 7.87
C LYS A 173 7.40 4.60 9.32
N LEU A 174 7.47 3.68 10.28
CA LEU A 174 7.34 4.00 11.70
C LEU A 174 8.44 4.98 12.15
N PHE A 175 9.68 4.74 11.72
CA PHE A 175 10.80 5.63 12.03
C PHE A 175 10.60 7.04 11.46
N TRP A 176 10.14 7.16 10.21
CA TRP A 176 9.87 8.46 9.60
C TRP A 176 8.73 9.21 10.28
N LEU A 177 7.63 8.53 10.58
CA LEU A 177 6.50 9.12 11.29
C LEU A 177 6.92 9.59 12.70
N TRP A 178 7.73 8.81 13.40
CA TRP A 178 8.31 9.19 14.67
C TRP A 178 9.17 10.46 14.56
N LYS A 179 10.10 10.49 13.61
CA LYS A 179 10.99 11.62 13.37
C LYS A 179 10.23 12.90 13.01
N ILE A 180 9.20 12.81 12.20
CA ILE A 180 8.35 13.95 11.83
C ILE A 180 7.57 14.45 13.05
N GLY A 181 7.00 13.55 13.83
CA GLY A 181 6.26 13.89 15.04
C GLY A 181 7.12 14.64 16.05
N THR A 182 8.36 14.18 16.29
CA THR A 182 9.28 14.81 17.24
C THR A 182 9.86 16.13 16.71
N ASN A 183 10.40 16.13 15.49
CA ASN A 183 11.20 17.25 14.99
C ASN A 183 10.36 18.38 14.38
N SER A 184 9.24 18.06 13.72
CA SER A 184 8.45 19.06 13.02
C SER A 184 7.31 19.65 13.87
N PHE A 185 6.82 18.90 14.86
CA PHE A 185 5.66 19.30 15.65
C PHE A 185 5.93 19.38 17.16
N GLY A 186 7.12 18.96 17.62
CA GLY A 186 7.46 19.01 19.05
C GLY A 186 6.48 18.23 19.94
N LEU A 187 5.82 17.19 19.41
CA LEU A 187 4.85 16.42 20.16
C LEU A 187 5.54 15.57 21.23
N PRO A 188 4.94 15.43 22.43
CA PRO A 188 5.41 14.50 23.45
C PRO A 188 5.46 13.08 22.87
N GLN A 189 6.52 12.36 23.16
CA GLN A 189 6.79 11.00 22.65
C GLN A 189 5.63 10.03 22.88
N PHE A 190 4.93 10.19 24.01
CA PHE A 190 3.77 9.38 24.36
C PHE A 190 2.63 9.50 23.33
N TYR A 191 2.32 10.71 22.86
CA TYR A 191 1.27 10.92 21.85
C TYR A 191 1.64 10.32 20.50
N ILE A 192 2.92 10.41 20.11
CA ILE A 192 3.41 9.80 18.86
C ILE A 192 3.31 8.28 18.95
N PHE A 193 3.72 7.69 20.06
CA PHE A 193 3.61 6.26 20.31
C PHE A 193 2.15 5.78 20.25
N LEU A 194 1.24 6.47 20.91
CA LEU A 194 -0.18 6.15 20.92
C LEU A 194 -0.80 6.25 19.50
N TYR A 195 -0.40 7.28 18.74
CA TYR A 195 -0.79 7.45 17.34
C TYR A 195 -0.32 6.27 16.48
N LEU A 196 0.95 5.89 16.57
CA LEU A 196 1.52 4.78 15.78
C LEU A 196 0.86 3.44 16.13
N CYS A 197 0.64 3.17 17.41
CA CYS A 197 -0.02 1.94 17.84
C CYS A 197 -1.48 1.86 17.37
N SER A 198 -2.24 2.95 17.49
CA SER A 198 -3.67 2.94 17.14
C SER A 198 -3.93 2.97 15.64
N ILE A 199 -3.11 3.66 14.84
CA ILE A 199 -3.39 3.89 13.42
C ILE A 199 -2.60 2.95 12.50
N GLU A 200 -1.38 2.62 12.87
CA GLU A 200 -0.53 1.79 12.00
C GLU A 200 -0.57 0.31 12.39
N ILE A 201 -0.44 0.01 13.69
CA ILE A 201 -0.31 -1.37 14.16
C ILE A 201 -1.68 -2.03 14.35
N PHE A 202 -2.61 -1.38 15.03
CA PHE A 202 -3.91 -1.98 15.36
C PHE A 202 -4.75 -2.35 14.13
N PRO A 203 -4.93 -1.49 13.11
CA PRO A 203 -5.67 -1.87 11.91
C PRO A 203 -5.00 -3.00 11.12
N LEU A 204 -3.65 -3.04 11.12
CA LEU A 204 -2.90 -4.11 10.47
C LEU A 204 -3.16 -5.46 11.15
N LEU A 205 -3.18 -5.50 12.48
CA LEU A 205 -3.54 -6.70 13.26
C LEU A 205 -4.98 -7.16 12.97
N LEU A 206 -5.92 -6.22 12.84
CA LEU A 206 -7.31 -6.54 12.48
C LEU A 206 -7.41 -7.12 11.06
N LEU A 207 -6.64 -6.57 10.11
CA LEU A 207 -6.61 -7.08 8.74
C LEU A 207 -6.06 -8.51 8.71
N VAL A 208 -4.95 -8.76 9.40
CA VAL A 208 -4.36 -10.11 9.51
C VAL A 208 -5.38 -11.08 10.12
N LYS A 209 -6.03 -10.70 11.22
CA LYS A 209 -7.07 -11.52 11.85
C LYS A 209 -8.24 -11.81 10.91
N GLY A 210 -8.72 -10.80 10.16
CA GLY A 210 -9.84 -10.95 9.22
C GLY A 210 -9.54 -11.78 7.97
N ILE A 211 -8.25 -11.99 7.66
CA ILE A 211 -7.82 -12.82 6.53
C ILE A 211 -7.62 -14.29 6.94
N PHE A 212 -7.11 -14.54 8.17
CA PHE A 212 -6.71 -15.87 8.64
C PHE A 212 -7.75 -16.55 9.55
N ILE A 213 -8.82 -15.88 9.93
CA ILE A 213 -9.95 -16.40 10.69
C ILE A 213 -11.23 -16.20 9.86
#